data_e0261d0a24c34eebe0e223cd1e6487ef
#
_entry.id   e0261d0a24c34eebe0e223cd1e6487ef
#
_cell.length_a   1.000
_cell.length_b   1.000
_cell.length_c   1.000
_cell.angle_alpha   90.00
_cell.angle_beta   90.00
_cell.angle_gamma   90.00
#
_symmetry.space_group_name_H-M   'P 1'
#
loop_
_entity.id
_entity.type
_entity.pdbx_description
1 polymer ?
#
loop_
_entity_poly.entity_id
_entity_poly.type
_entity_poly.pdbx_seq_one_letter_code
_entity_poly.pdbx_strand_id
1 'polypeptide(L)'
;MEFLSLQRDLYAYLHDQTLRMMNKGLAGPEIAEENTLPPALENAWHTRGYYGSVSHNVKAIYQRYLGWFDGNPAHLWEHPPVERAKRYADAIGGADAVTEKAQEAFDAGDYRWAAELANHAVFADPDHEAARTVLADTYEQLGYGAENGTWRDFYLS
;
A
#
# COMPACT_ATOMS: atom_id res chain seq x y z
N MET A 1 -9.11 22.56 -23.90
CA MET A 1 -8.44 21.46 -24.63
C MET A 1 -7.28 20.88 -23.80
N GLU A 2 -6.44 21.70 -23.17
CA GLU A 2 -5.27 21.28 -22.36
C GLU A 2 -5.65 20.30 -21.23
N PHE A 3 -6.70 20.58 -20.46
CA PHE A 3 -7.20 19.69 -19.40
C PHE A 3 -7.42 18.24 -19.87
N LEU A 4 -8.18 18.06 -20.96
CA LEU A 4 -8.46 16.73 -21.49
C LEU A 4 -7.22 16.04 -22.06
N SER A 5 -6.32 16.81 -22.65
CA SER A 5 -5.05 16.27 -23.16
C SER A 5 -4.17 15.74 -22.04
N LEU A 6 -4.01 16.49 -20.95
CA LEU A 6 -3.20 16.06 -19.82
C LEU A 6 -3.83 14.86 -19.06
N GLN A 7 -5.17 14.78 -18.96
CA GLN A 7 -5.83 13.60 -18.42
C GLN A 7 -5.58 12.35 -19.28
N ARG A 8 -5.73 12.46 -20.58
CA ARG A 8 -5.39 11.37 -21.52
C ARG A 8 -3.93 10.96 -21.36
N ASP A 9 -3.03 11.93 -21.34
CA ASP A 9 -1.59 11.71 -21.31
C ASP A 9 -1.15 11.08 -19.97
N LEU A 10 -1.80 11.43 -18.84
CA LEU A 10 -1.60 10.78 -17.56
C LEU A 10 -1.92 9.28 -17.63
N TYR A 11 -3.11 8.94 -18.09
CA TYR A 11 -3.50 7.52 -18.16
C TYR A 11 -2.67 6.73 -19.17
N ALA A 12 -2.36 7.32 -20.33
CA ALA A 12 -1.47 6.69 -21.31
C ALA A 12 -0.07 6.47 -20.72
N TYR A 13 0.48 7.46 -20.03
CA TYR A 13 1.78 7.36 -19.39
C TYR A 13 1.81 6.26 -18.33
N LEU A 14 0.85 6.25 -17.39
CA LEU A 14 0.77 5.23 -16.34
C LEU A 14 0.65 3.83 -16.94
N HIS A 15 -0.19 3.66 -17.94
CA HIS A 15 -0.36 2.39 -18.64
C HIS A 15 0.95 1.92 -19.28
N ASP A 16 1.56 2.75 -20.10
CA ASP A 16 2.73 2.37 -20.89
C ASP A 16 3.97 2.14 -20.00
N GLN A 17 4.17 2.99 -18.97
CA GLN A 17 5.26 2.78 -18.02
C GLN A 17 5.05 1.51 -17.18
N THR A 18 3.83 1.22 -16.76
CA THR A 18 3.53 -0.03 -16.06
C THR A 18 3.89 -1.23 -16.93
N LEU A 19 3.43 -1.28 -18.17
CA LEU A 19 3.76 -2.39 -19.09
C LEU A 19 5.27 -2.49 -19.35
N ARG A 20 5.95 -1.36 -19.50
CA ARG A 20 7.42 -1.34 -19.67
C ARG A 20 8.14 -1.94 -18.48
N MET A 21 7.70 -1.62 -17.26
CA MET A 21 8.32 -2.15 -16.03
C MET A 21 7.94 -3.62 -15.79
N MET A 22 6.69 -4.02 -16.08
CA MET A 22 6.27 -5.43 -16.09
C MET A 22 7.16 -6.29 -17.00
N ASN A 23 7.47 -5.79 -18.19
CA ASN A 23 8.36 -6.48 -19.13
C ASN A 23 9.83 -6.55 -18.65
N LYS A 24 10.20 -5.79 -17.62
CA LYS A 24 11.47 -5.91 -16.91
C LYS A 24 11.42 -6.87 -15.72
N GLY A 25 10.26 -7.43 -15.43
CA GLY A 25 10.05 -8.37 -14.33
C GLY A 25 9.68 -7.76 -13.00
N LEU A 26 9.35 -6.45 -12.94
CA LEU A 26 8.91 -5.82 -11.70
C LEU A 26 7.46 -6.21 -11.36
N ALA A 27 7.21 -6.44 -10.08
CA ALA A 27 5.87 -6.66 -9.55
C ALA A 27 5.09 -5.34 -9.34
N GLY A 28 3.78 -5.43 -9.21
CA GLY A 28 2.91 -4.25 -9.08
C GLY A 28 3.31 -3.27 -7.97
N PRO A 29 3.63 -3.71 -6.74
CA PRO A 29 4.12 -2.84 -5.67
C PRO A 29 5.44 -2.13 -6.02
N GLU A 30 6.40 -2.84 -6.63
CA GLU A 30 7.69 -2.27 -7.04
C GLU A 30 7.50 -1.19 -8.11
N ILE A 31 6.67 -1.46 -9.12
CA ILE A 31 6.35 -0.49 -10.17
C ILE A 31 5.67 0.76 -9.56
N ALA A 32 4.82 0.57 -8.55
CA ALA A 32 4.13 1.67 -7.89
C ALA A 32 5.07 2.63 -7.14
N GLU A 33 6.18 2.12 -6.61
CA GLU A 33 7.20 2.93 -5.93
C GLU A 33 8.17 3.59 -6.95
N GLU A 34 8.49 2.90 -8.05
CA GLU A 34 9.45 3.41 -9.04
C GLU A 34 8.84 4.35 -10.08
N ASN A 35 7.51 4.29 -10.28
CA ASN A 35 6.85 5.06 -11.33
C ASN A 35 6.68 6.53 -10.90
N THR A 36 7.54 7.40 -11.42
CA THR A 36 7.47 8.85 -11.22
C THR A 36 6.81 9.53 -12.42
N LEU A 37 5.96 10.52 -12.14
CA LEU A 37 5.35 11.32 -13.20
C LEU A 37 6.34 12.33 -13.80
N PRO A 38 6.29 12.60 -15.10
CA PRO A 38 7.04 13.72 -15.66
C PRO A 38 6.48 15.06 -15.13
N PRO A 39 7.31 16.10 -15.00
CA PRO A 39 6.91 17.37 -14.39
C PRO A 39 5.67 18.02 -15.00
N ALA A 40 5.43 17.81 -16.28
CA ALA A 40 4.23 18.35 -16.96
C ALA A 40 2.92 17.73 -16.44
N LEU A 41 2.97 16.48 -16.00
CA LEU A 41 1.82 15.78 -15.41
C LEU A 41 1.77 15.97 -13.88
N GLU A 42 2.92 15.94 -13.22
CA GLU A 42 3.01 16.07 -11.77
C GLU A 42 2.55 17.45 -11.26
N ASN A 43 2.90 18.51 -11.99
CA ASN A 43 2.59 19.89 -11.58
C ASN A 43 1.16 20.34 -11.97
N ALA A 44 0.45 19.59 -12.80
CA ALA A 44 -0.92 19.94 -13.18
C ALA A 44 -1.89 19.53 -12.06
N TRP A 45 -2.60 20.50 -11.47
CA TRP A 45 -3.51 20.26 -10.33
C TRP A 45 -4.55 19.18 -10.60
N HIS A 46 -5.03 19.05 -11.83
CA HIS A 46 -6.10 18.15 -12.22
C HIS A 46 -5.62 16.73 -12.57
N THR A 47 -4.32 16.48 -12.57
CA THR A 47 -3.73 15.14 -12.73
C THR A 47 -3.25 14.54 -11.41
N ARG A 48 -3.49 15.24 -10.29
CA ARG A 48 -3.15 14.76 -8.96
C ARG A 48 -4.05 13.62 -8.49
N GLY A 49 -3.58 12.91 -7.48
CA GLY A 49 -4.18 11.67 -6.99
C GLY A 49 -5.37 11.82 -6.04
N TYR A 50 -6.32 12.72 -6.31
CA TYR A 50 -7.45 12.99 -5.40
C TYR A 50 -8.43 11.82 -5.25
N TYR A 51 -8.64 11.05 -6.31
CA TYR A 51 -9.51 9.87 -6.33
C TYR A 51 -8.73 8.60 -6.63
N GLY A 52 -8.08 8.50 -7.79
CA GLY A 52 -7.09 7.49 -8.10
C GLY A 52 -5.68 8.04 -7.82
N SER A 53 -4.76 7.22 -7.35
CA SER A 53 -3.36 7.59 -7.17
C SER A 53 -2.48 6.87 -8.20
N VAL A 54 -1.26 7.37 -8.41
CA VAL A 54 -0.26 6.67 -9.25
C VAL A 54 -0.09 5.23 -8.74
N SER A 55 0.14 5.06 -7.45
CA SER A 55 0.33 3.75 -6.81
C SER A 55 -0.86 2.81 -7.02
N HIS A 56 -2.09 3.30 -6.81
CA HIS A 56 -3.29 2.50 -6.99
C HIS A 56 -3.52 2.11 -8.44
N ASN A 57 -3.42 3.08 -9.35
CA ASN A 57 -3.65 2.88 -10.78
C ASN A 57 -2.62 1.92 -11.39
N VAL A 58 -1.35 2.03 -11.02
CA VAL A 58 -0.29 1.11 -11.46
C VAL A 58 -0.57 -0.32 -11.02
N LYS A 59 -0.94 -0.54 -9.75
CA LYS A 59 -1.32 -1.86 -9.24
C LYS A 59 -2.55 -2.43 -9.96
N ALA A 60 -3.53 -1.58 -10.28
CA ALA A 60 -4.72 -1.97 -11.05
C ALA A 60 -4.37 -2.37 -12.50
N ILE A 61 -3.48 -1.62 -13.16
CA ILE A 61 -2.98 -1.95 -14.50
C ILE A 61 -2.23 -3.29 -14.45
N TYR A 62 -1.32 -3.47 -13.49
CA TYR A 62 -0.60 -4.73 -13.30
C TYR A 62 -1.58 -5.90 -13.17
N GLN A 63 -2.56 -5.79 -12.27
CA GLN A 63 -3.56 -6.83 -12.05
C GLN A 63 -4.40 -7.11 -13.29
N ARG A 64 -4.69 -6.10 -14.11
CA ARG A 64 -5.41 -6.26 -15.37
C ARG A 64 -4.73 -7.24 -16.32
N TYR A 65 -3.40 -7.25 -16.36
CA TYR A 65 -2.62 -8.04 -17.32
C TYR A 65 -2.09 -9.35 -16.74
N LEU A 66 -1.62 -9.36 -15.50
CA LEU A 66 -0.97 -10.51 -14.86
C LEU A 66 -1.81 -11.14 -13.73
N GLY A 67 -2.90 -10.51 -13.33
CA GLY A 67 -3.73 -10.99 -12.21
C GLY A 67 -3.08 -10.71 -10.85
N TRP A 68 -3.49 -11.48 -9.85
CA TRP A 68 -3.10 -11.30 -8.45
C TRP A 68 -1.68 -11.80 -8.12
N PHE A 69 -1.16 -12.72 -8.92
CA PHE A 69 0.11 -13.39 -8.64
C PHE A 69 1.29 -12.52 -9.11
N ASP A 70 2.21 -12.26 -8.21
CA ASP A 70 3.38 -11.40 -8.42
C ASP A 70 4.62 -12.12 -8.95
N GLY A 71 4.51 -13.44 -9.23
CA GLY A 71 5.62 -14.27 -9.72
C GLY A 71 6.51 -14.85 -8.62
N ASN A 72 6.31 -14.49 -7.36
CA ASN A 72 7.06 -15.06 -6.24
C ASN A 72 6.44 -16.40 -5.81
N PRO A 73 7.16 -17.54 -5.93
CA PRO A 73 6.64 -18.84 -5.53
C PRO A 73 6.18 -18.93 -4.08
N ALA A 74 6.75 -18.12 -3.16
CA ALA A 74 6.34 -18.08 -1.76
C ALA A 74 4.92 -17.51 -1.58
N HIS A 75 4.45 -16.68 -2.52
CA HIS A 75 3.11 -16.09 -2.49
C HIS A 75 2.06 -16.95 -3.21
N LEU A 76 2.49 -18.05 -3.88
CA LEU A 76 1.55 -18.90 -4.63
C LEU A 76 0.56 -19.63 -3.71
N TRP A 77 1.00 -20.01 -2.53
CA TRP A 77 0.17 -20.74 -1.56
C TRP A 77 0.41 -20.26 -0.12
N GLU A 78 0.11 -19.01 0.11
CA GLU A 78 0.20 -18.38 1.43
C GLU A 78 -0.84 -18.93 2.40
N HIS A 79 -0.54 -18.91 3.68
CA HIS A 79 -1.54 -19.16 4.70
C HIS A 79 -2.66 -18.08 4.67
N PRO A 80 -3.91 -18.43 5.04
CA PRO A 80 -4.94 -17.42 5.26
C PRO A 80 -4.51 -16.35 6.27
N PRO A 81 -5.07 -15.13 6.19
CA PRO A 81 -4.54 -13.96 6.93
C PRO A 81 -4.33 -14.20 8.44
N VAL A 82 -5.29 -14.81 9.13
CA VAL A 82 -5.20 -15.09 10.58
C VAL A 82 -4.07 -16.07 10.89
N GLU A 83 -4.00 -17.18 10.15
CA GLU A 83 -2.96 -18.20 10.36
C GLU A 83 -1.56 -17.64 10.01
N ARG A 84 -1.47 -16.81 8.98
CA ARG A 84 -0.23 -16.11 8.64
C ARG A 84 0.18 -15.15 9.75
N ALA A 85 -0.73 -14.34 10.25
CA ALA A 85 -0.48 -13.39 11.33
C ALA A 85 0.02 -14.06 12.62
N LYS A 86 -0.63 -15.16 13.03
CA LYS A 86 -0.19 -15.95 14.20
C LYS A 86 1.25 -16.43 14.04
N ARG A 87 1.60 -16.95 12.87
CA ARG A 87 2.97 -17.44 12.61
C ARG A 87 4.00 -16.31 12.62
N TYR A 88 3.69 -15.14 12.07
CA TYR A 88 4.57 -13.98 12.15
C TYR A 88 4.70 -13.48 13.59
N ALA A 89 3.60 -13.39 14.33
CA ALA A 89 3.63 -13.01 15.73
C ALA A 89 4.49 -13.97 16.55
N ASP A 90 4.29 -15.28 16.43
CA ASP A 90 5.08 -16.30 17.12
C ASP A 90 6.58 -16.20 16.77
N ALA A 91 6.90 -16.01 15.49
CA ALA A 91 8.29 -15.90 15.04
C ALA A 91 9.01 -14.64 15.56
N ILE A 92 8.27 -13.57 15.87
CA ILE A 92 8.81 -12.30 16.41
C ILE A 92 8.92 -12.35 17.94
N GLY A 93 8.12 -13.19 18.60
CA GLY A 93 8.12 -13.32 20.06
C GLY A 93 6.77 -13.10 20.73
N GLY A 94 5.69 -13.21 19.96
CA GLY A 94 4.32 -13.06 20.43
C GLY A 94 3.70 -11.70 20.07
N ALA A 95 2.39 -11.56 20.30
CA ALA A 95 1.65 -10.36 19.97
C ALA A 95 2.17 -9.10 20.67
N ASP A 96 2.59 -9.22 21.94
CA ASP A 96 3.21 -8.11 22.68
C ASP A 96 4.48 -7.59 21.97
N ALA A 97 5.40 -8.49 21.60
CA ALA A 97 6.64 -8.11 20.94
C ALA A 97 6.42 -7.48 19.56
N VAL A 98 5.41 -7.95 18.81
CA VAL A 98 5.01 -7.33 17.54
C VAL A 98 4.44 -5.94 17.78
N THR A 99 3.62 -5.77 18.82
CA THR A 99 3.02 -4.48 19.19
C THR A 99 4.08 -3.45 19.59
N GLU A 100 5.08 -3.86 20.38
CA GLU A 100 6.21 -3.00 20.73
C GLU A 100 6.97 -2.52 19.49
N LYS A 101 7.24 -3.43 18.54
CA LYS A 101 7.89 -3.07 17.27
C LYS A 101 7.04 -2.18 16.38
N ALA A 102 5.74 -2.36 16.40
CA ALA A 102 4.80 -1.48 15.70
C ALA A 102 4.82 -0.08 16.29
N GLN A 103 4.87 0.04 17.63
CA GLN A 103 4.98 1.32 18.32
C GLN A 103 6.32 2.01 18.01
N GLU A 104 7.44 1.28 18.02
CA GLU A 104 8.74 1.82 17.64
C GLU A 104 8.72 2.40 16.21
N ALA A 105 8.10 1.68 15.26
CA ALA A 105 7.96 2.15 13.89
C ALA A 105 7.05 3.39 13.80
N PHE A 106 5.95 3.41 14.54
CA PHE A 106 5.05 4.56 14.66
C PHE A 106 5.79 5.80 15.17
N ASP A 107 6.53 5.66 16.26
CA ASP A 107 7.30 6.76 16.88
C ASP A 107 8.41 7.29 15.96
N ALA A 108 8.93 6.41 15.08
CA ALA A 108 9.89 6.79 14.04
C ALA A 108 9.24 7.46 12.81
N GLY A 109 7.90 7.50 12.73
CA GLY A 109 7.16 8.03 11.58
C GLY A 109 7.05 7.06 10.40
N ASP A 110 7.48 5.80 10.55
CA ASP A 110 7.30 4.76 9.53
C ASP A 110 5.93 4.10 9.67
N TYR A 111 4.89 4.87 9.35
CA TYR A 111 3.51 4.44 9.50
C TYR A 111 3.14 3.26 8.60
N ARG A 112 3.79 3.08 7.45
CA ARG A 112 3.54 1.92 6.58
C ARG A 112 3.98 0.62 7.27
N TRP A 113 5.17 0.62 7.84
CA TRP A 113 5.70 -0.51 8.58
C TRP A 113 4.95 -0.75 9.90
N ALA A 114 4.61 0.32 10.61
CA ALA A 114 3.79 0.23 11.82
C ALA A 114 2.44 -0.44 11.53
N ALA A 115 1.78 -0.09 10.42
CA ALA A 115 0.51 -0.69 10.00
C ALA A 115 0.65 -2.19 9.71
N GLU A 116 1.72 -2.62 9.02
CA GLU A 116 1.96 -4.03 8.71
C GLU A 116 2.17 -4.86 9.98
N LEU A 117 3.01 -4.37 10.90
CA LEU A 117 3.27 -5.04 12.17
C LEU A 117 2.01 -5.09 13.05
N ALA A 118 1.37 -3.95 13.30
CA ALA A 118 0.18 -3.89 14.15
C ALA A 118 -0.98 -4.72 13.60
N ASN A 119 -1.14 -4.77 12.26
CA ASN A 119 -2.10 -5.65 11.62
C ASN A 119 -1.83 -7.13 11.92
N HIS A 120 -0.57 -7.56 11.92
CA HIS A 120 -0.23 -8.94 12.33
C HIS A 120 -0.57 -9.21 13.79
N ALA A 121 -0.32 -8.26 14.70
CA ALA A 121 -0.67 -8.41 16.12
C ALA A 121 -2.18 -8.54 16.31
N VAL A 122 -2.98 -7.66 15.70
CA VAL A 122 -4.45 -7.68 15.78
C VAL A 122 -5.06 -8.94 15.15
N PHE A 123 -4.55 -9.41 14.01
CA PHE A 123 -5.04 -10.65 13.40
C PHE A 123 -4.63 -11.90 14.17
N ALA A 124 -3.50 -11.87 14.88
CA ALA A 124 -3.06 -12.97 15.74
C ALA A 124 -3.89 -13.03 17.03
N ASP A 125 -4.15 -11.88 17.64
CA ASP A 125 -4.95 -11.71 18.86
C ASP A 125 -5.89 -10.47 18.71
N PRO A 126 -7.14 -10.68 18.29
CA PRO A 126 -8.10 -9.59 18.09
C PRO A 126 -8.49 -8.84 19.37
N ASP A 127 -8.28 -9.44 20.55
CA ASP A 127 -8.63 -8.85 21.84
C ASP A 127 -7.47 -8.05 22.45
N HIS A 128 -6.31 -8.00 21.80
CA HIS A 128 -5.12 -7.29 22.25
C HIS A 128 -5.30 -5.76 22.12
N GLU A 129 -5.69 -5.11 23.21
CA GLU A 129 -6.05 -3.67 23.23
C GLU A 129 -4.92 -2.76 22.74
N ALA A 130 -3.67 -2.99 23.20
CA ALA A 130 -2.55 -2.14 22.79
C ALA A 130 -2.26 -2.24 21.28
N ALA A 131 -2.33 -3.44 20.68
CA ALA A 131 -2.16 -3.61 19.24
C ALA A 131 -3.23 -2.87 18.45
N ARG A 132 -4.49 -2.94 18.91
CA ARG A 132 -5.62 -2.22 18.27
C ARG A 132 -5.42 -0.71 18.36
N THR A 133 -4.93 -0.20 19.49
CA THR A 133 -4.65 1.23 19.67
C THR A 133 -3.56 1.69 18.71
N VAL A 134 -2.41 1.00 18.66
CA VAL A 134 -1.31 1.34 17.75
C VAL A 134 -1.78 1.28 16.29
N LEU A 135 -2.58 0.28 15.92
CA LEU A 135 -3.11 0.17 14.55
C LEU A 135 -4.06 1.33 14.22
N ALA A 136 -4.95 1.70 15.14
CA ALA A 136 -5.89 2.81 14.94
C ALA A 136 -5.15 4.14 14.79
N ASP A 137 -4.20 4.44 15.68
CA ASP A 137 -3.37 5.65 15.63
C ASP A 137 -2.55 5.71 14.32
N THR A 138 -2.04 4.55 13.88
CA THR A 138 -1.31 4.42 12.62
C THR A 138 -2.20 4.71 11.41
N TYR A 139 -3.40 4.15 11.39
CA TYR A 139 -4.37 4.40 10.32
C TYR A 139 -4.84 5.85 10.30
N GLU A 140 -4.95 6.49 11.46
CA GLU A 140 -5.24 7.93 11.55
C GLU A 140 -4.16 8.76 10.85
N GLN A 141 -2.87 8.48 11.10
CA GLN A 141 -1.76 9.17 10.43
C GLN A 141 -1.75 8.91 8.92
N LEU A 142 -1.92 7.67 8.48
CA LEU A 142 -1.99 7.32 7.07
C LEU A 142 -3.20 7.94 6.37
N GLY A 143 -4.33 7.98 7.05
CA GLY A 143 -5.57 8.56 6.54
C GLY A 143 -5.47 10.07 6.35
N TYR A 144 -5.02 10.80 7.36
CA TYR A 144 -4.83 12.25 7.25
C TYR A 144 -3.67 12.64 6.33
N GLY A 145 -2.65 11.80 6.20
CA GLY A 145 -1.56 11.97 5.24
C GLY A 145 -1.94 11.67 3.79
N ALA A 146 -3.04 10.95 3.54
CA ALA A 146 -3.44 10.56 2.20
C ALA A 146 -4.07 11.73 1.42
N GLU A 147 -3.50 12.09 0.26
CA GLU A 147 -4.11 13.00 -0.70
C GLU A 147 -5.37 12.36 -1.33
N ASN A 148 -5.34 11.05 -1.54
CA ASN A 148 -6.40 10.28 -2.15
C ASN A 148 -7.58 10.10 -1.19
N GLY A 149 -8.77 10.60 -1.58
CA GLY A 149 -9.97 10.53 -0.75
C GLY A 149 -10.42 9.09 -0.46
N THR A 150 -10.32 8.19 -1.43
CA THR A 150 -10.71 6.78 -1.23
C THR A 150 -9.77 6.06 -0.28
N TRP A 151 -8.46 6.33 -0.33
CA TRP A 151 -7.50 5.79 0.63
C TRP A 151 -7.77 6.33 2.03
N ARG A 152 -8.02 7.64 2.13
CA ARG A 152 -8.38 8.27 3.40
C ARG A 152 -9.60 7.60 4.02
N ASP A 153 -10.65 7.38 3.24
CA ASP A 153 -11.87 6.73 3.72
C ASP A 153 -11.60 5.31 4.23
N PHE A 154 -10.76 4.53 3.54
CA PHE A 154 -10.38 3.20 4.01
C PHE A 154 -9.58 3.19 5.31
N TYR A 155 -8.69 4.17 5.51
CA TYR A 155 -7.91 4.24 6.73
C TYR A 155 -8.73 4.76 7.93
N LEU A 156 -9.69 5.67 7.70
CA LEU A 156 -10.43 6.33 8.77
C LEU A 156 -11.82 5.71 9.05
N SER A 157 -12.20 4.62 8.34
CA SER A 157 -13.44 3.89 8.59
C SER A 157 -13.21 2.72 9.55
#